data_6fb06ac9683e26345322695bd774a8a1
#
_entry.id   6fb06ac9683e26345322695bd774a8a1
#
_cell.length_a   1.000
_cell.length_b   1.000
_cell.length_c   1.000
_cell.angle_alpha   90.00
_cell.angle_beta   90.00
_cell.angle_gamma   90.00
#
_symmetry.space_group_name_H-M   'P 1'
#
loop_
_entity.id
_entity.type
_entity.pdbx_description
1 polymer ?
#
loop_
_entity_poly.entity_id
_entity_poly.type
_entity_poly.pdbx_seq_one_letter_code
_entity_poly.pdbx_strand_id
1 'polypeptide(L)'
;MPTVGALVSGTGEKVSLVDLLSTCVDAAQKGCEEIRAVQARRASSGQLASTMKDIDDPRSALTEADLAAQKAIVDRIKATWPNLRIVGEEDEDESNEVDVSDPALQLRRDLCDVSQSPSLVGWSEPIEVLTVFVDPVDGTREFVEGRLDAVQCLIGVACRGRSVAGAIGLPFPGGSLAEPTSVVWGIAAPGAASGVMSAAGEAPKRPRLSPETKGGIVCVTGDSNNASLAAAKGAVDSAGKATIGGAGNKILAVAEGRAEVALMHFGTSLWDTCAPEAVLRAAGGKVTDLFGAPLVHDPARPGGLINDLGVLATGHDIASVDSRGRDHAAMAAAMRADEGLREALLKRFAGEASDAPGAKDAQATDIARSLEGAPLDASWVGGRITETLCGGENDFKLKGYAAPESSAIRGLMSDACRLELIWDGDASSAGMPSTVFYKKVTLGDLEYARTKAVTQPMKI
;
A
#
# COMPACT_ATOMS: atom_id res chain seq x y z
N MET A 1 22.95 -32.37 -12.16
CA MET A 1 23.57 -31.41 -11.22
C MET A 1 23.07 -30.03 -11.60
N PRO A 2 22.25 -29.35 -10.81
CA PRO A 2 21.86 -27.99 -11.13
C PRO A 2 23.02 -27.05 -10.76
N THR A 3 23.37 -26.19 -11.67
CA THR A 3 24.36 -25.12 -11.58
C THR A 3 23.96 -24.14 -10.47
N VAL A 4 24.84 -23.98 -9.52
CA VAL A 4 24.74 -22.99 -8.43
C VAL A 4 24.71 -21.60 -9.07
N GLY A 5 23.64 -20.86 -8.77
CA GLY A 5 23.49 -19.47 -9.19
C GLY A 5 24.64 -18.60 -8.68
N ALA A 6 25.05 -17.66 -9.51
CA ALA A 6 26.10 -16.71 -9.22
C ALA A 6 25.83 -15.98 -7.88
N LEU A 7 26.77 -16.07 -6.96
CA LEU A 7 26.82 -15.22 -5.77
C LEU A 7 26.97 -13.77 -6.27
N VAL A 8 25.93 -12.97 -6.10
CA VAL A 8 26.03 -11.52 -6.20
C VAL A 8 27.06 -11.11 -5.15
N SER A 9 28.16 -10.52 -5.56
CA SER A 9 29.16 -9.94 -4.66
C SER A 9 28.49 -8.75 -3.95
N GLY A 10 27.99 -8.98 -2.73
CA GLY A 10 27.35 -7.94 -1.92
C GLY A 10 28.35 -6.81 -1.63
N THR A 11 27.86 -5.59 -1.52
CA THR A 11 28.67 -4.40 -1.20
C THR A 11 29.29 -4.49 0.18
N GLY A 12 28.85 -5.45 1.01
CA GLY A 12 29.28 -5.60 2.40
C GLY A 12 28.74 -4.50 3.34
N GLU A 13 27.90 -3.61 2.81
CA GLU A 13 27.25 -2.56 3.59
C GLU A 13 26.24 -3.18 4.57
N LYS A 14 26.36 -2.83 5.86
CA LYS A 14 25.43 -3.26 6.90
C LYS A 14 24.55 -2.10 7.33
N VAL A 15 23.26 -2.37 7.43
CA VAL A 15 22.24 -1.41 7.88
C VAL A 15 21.77 -1.79 9.27
N SER A 16 21.86 -0.84 10.21
CA SER A 16 21.23 -0.97 11.54
C SER A 16 19.71 -0.92 11.38
N LEU A 17 19.01 -1.94 11.87
CA LEU A 17 17.55 -2.03 11.74
C LEU A 17 16.83 -0.94 12.57
N VAL A 18 17.42 -0.52 13.70
CA VAL A 18 16.87 0.58 14.51
C VAL A 18 17.06 1.92 13.80
N ASP A 19 18.21 2.13 13.18
CA ASP A 19 18.46 3.34 12.41
C ASP A 19 17.56 3.42 11.18
N LEU A 20 17.36 2.29 10.49
CA LEU A 20 16.43 2.20 9.37
C LEU A 20 14.99 2.46 9.81
N LEU A 21 14.54 1.85 10.92
CA LEU A 21 13.21 2.10 11.46
C LEU A 21 13.02 3.57 11.83
N SER A 22 14.01 4.20 12.49
CA SER A 22 13.93 5.62 12.83
C SER A 22 13.81 6.50 11.57
N THR A 23 14.50 6.13 10.49
CA THR A 23 14.35 6.81 9.19
C THR A 23 12.97 6.56 8.59
N CYS A 24 12.42 5.34 8.71
CA CYS A 24 11.05 5.05 8.26
C CYS A 24 10.00 5.86 9.04
N VAL A 25 10.18 6.06 10.35
CA VAL A 25 9.29 6.92 11.16
C VAL A 25 9.33 8.37 10.70
N ASP A 26 10.53 8.91 10.47
CA ASP A 26 10.71 10.26 9.93
C ASP A 26 10.12 10.39 8.51
N ALA A 27 10.34 9.40 7.66
CA ALA A 27 9.76 9.33 6.32
C ALA A 27 8.22 9.27 6.34
N ALA A 28 7.64 8.46 7.24
CA ALA A 28 6.19 8.37 7.41
C ALA A 28 5.60 9.71 7.88
N GLN A 29 6.30 10.44 8.76
CA GLN A 29 5.91 11.78 9.18
C GLN A 29 5.86 12.73 7.98
N LYS A 30 6.90 12.71 7.12
CA LYS A 30 6.94 13.53 5.90
C LYS A 30 5.84 13.16 4.91
N GLY A 31 5.60 11.86 4.69
CA GLY A 31 4.48 11.39 3.86
C GLY A 31 3.13 11.88 4.39
N CYS A 32 2.90 11.83 5.71
CA CYS A 32 1.71 12.37 6.32
C CYS A 32 1.55 13.89 6.10
N GLU A 33 2.64 14.64 6.14
CA GLU A 33 2.64 16.10 5.90
C GLU A 33 2.19 16.41 4.47
N GLU A 34 2.66 15.66 3.47
CA GLU A 34 2.24 15.81 2.08
C GLU A 34 0.76 15.47 1.89
N ILE A 35 0.28 14.35 2.45
CA ILE A 35 -1.13 13.97 2.39
C ILE A 35 -2.01 15.08 3.01
N ARG A 36 -1.62 15.63 4.14
CA ARG A 36 -2.33 16.72 4.81
C ARG A 36 -2.32 18.01 3.99
N ALA A 37 -1.19 18.33 3.34
CA ALA A 37 -1.08 19.50 2.49
C ALA A 37 -2.07 19.42 1.30
N VAL A 38 -2.20 18.25 0.68
CA VAL A 38 -3.20 18.02 -0.38
C VAL A 38 -4.61 18.17 0.17
N GLN A 39 -4.93 17.56 1.30
CA GLN A 39 -6.26 17.66 1.93
C GLN A 39 -6.60 19.10 2.35
N ALA A 40 -5.62 19.86 2.84
CA ALA A 40 -5.83 21.27 3.21
C ALA A 40 -6.16 22.15 2.00
N ARG A 41 -5.45 21.93 0.87
CA ARG A 41 -5.77 22.61 -0.40
C ARG A 41 -7.18 22.26 -0.87
N ARG A 42 -7.56 20.98 -0.82
CA ARG A 42 -8.89 20.50 -1.17
C ARG A 42 -9.99 21.15 -0.31
N ALA A 43 -9.79 21.22 1.01
CA ALA A 43 -10.75 21.83 1.93
C ALA A 43 -10.91 23.33 1.68
N SER A 44 -9.84 24.02 1.27
CA SER A 44 -9.85 25.45 0.99
C SER A 44 -10.51 25.78 -0.35
N SER A 45 -10.34 24.95 -1.38
CA SER A 45 -10.94 25.16 -2.70
C SER A 45 -12.45 24.97 -2.69
N GLY A 46 -12.99 24.10 -1.87
CA GLY A 46 -14.44 23.94 -1.69
C GLY A 46 -15.14 25.18 -1.13
N GLN A 47 -14.40 26.14 -0.54
CA GLN A 47 -14.92 27.44 -0.11
C GLN A 47 -14.85 28.52 -1.19
N LEU A 48 -14.07 28.30 -2.26
CA LEU A 48 -13.84 29.24 -3.37
C LEU A 48 -14.50 28.83 -4.69
N ALA A 49 -15.42 27.88 -4.68
CA ALA A 49 -15.97 27.15 -5.82
C ALA A 49 -16.77 27.96 -6.82
N SER A 50 -16.23 29.08 -7.34
CA SER A 50 -16.84 29.73 -8.50
C SER A 50 -15.97 29.87 -9.76
N THR A 51 -14.67 29.44 -9.75
CA THR A 51 -13.79 29.79 -10.88
C THR A 51 -12.78 28.74 -11.37
N MET A 52 -12.65 27.53 -10.75
CA MET A 52 -11.69 26.53 -11.23
C MET A 52 -12.31 25.11 -11.27
N LYS A 53 -12.60 24.63 -12.48
CA LYS A 53 -13.30 23.35 -12.75
C LYS A 53 -12.49 22.06 -12.46
N ASP A 54 -11.19 22.11 -12.17
CA ASP A 54 -10.32 20.92 -12.07
C ASP A 54 -9.80 20.62 -10.65
N ILE A 55 -9.93 21.54 -9.70
CA ILE A 55 -9.46 21.35 -8.31
C ILE A 55 -10.44 20.51 -7.48
N ASP A 56 -11.68 20.35 -7.94
CA ASP A 56 -12.76 19.68 -7.20
C ASP A 56 -12.88 18.17 -7.49
N ASP A 57 -12.02 17.58 -8.35
CA ASP A 57 -12.04 16.12 -8.54
C ASP A 57 -11.29 15.42 -7.37
N PRO A 58 -12.02 14.71 -6.49
CA PRO A 58 -11.41 13.98 -5.36
C PRO A 58 -10.28 13.02 -5.77
N ARG A 59 -10.32 12.52 -7.00
CA ARG A 59 -9.34 11.57 -7.55
C ARG A 59 -8.06 12.27 -7.98
N SER A 60 -8.15 13.49 -8.48
CA SER A 60 -6.97 14.30 -8.80
C SER A 60 -6.17 14.58 -7.54
N ALA A 61 -6.85 14.94 -6.45
CA ALA A 61 -6.23 15.14 -5.15
C ALA A 61 -5.61 13.83 -4.60
N LEU A 62 -6.25 12.68 -4.83
CA LEU A 62 -5.68 11.39 -4.43
C LEU A 62 -4.36 11.11 -5.14
N THR A 63 -4.34 11.13 -6.48
CA THR A 63 -3.11 10.90 -7.25
C THR A 63 -1.99 11.88 -6.87
N GLU A 64 -2.32 13.13 -6.57
CA GLU A 64 -1.37 14.12 -6.07
C GLU A 64 -0.83 13.71 -4.69
N ALA A 65 -1.69 13.25 -3.79
CA ALA A 65 -1.29 12.82 -2.45
C ALA A 65 -0.40 11.57 -2.49
N ASP A 66 -0.77 10.57 -3.32
CA ASP A 66 0.02 9.34 -3.50
C ASP A 66 1.44 9.67 -3.98
N LEU A 67 1.56 10.41 -5.08
CA LEU A 67 2.85 10.75 -5.68
C LEU A 67 3.70 11.62 -4.76
N ALA A 68 3.11 12.65 -4.13
CA ALA A 68 3.85 13.55 -3.25
C ALA A 68 4.35 12.81 -2.00
N ALA A 69 3.48 11.99 -1.39
CA ALA A 69 3.84 11.21 -0.21
C ALA A 69 4.91 10.16 -0.55
N GLN A 70 4.75 9.39 -1.64
CA GLN A 70 5.76 8.41 -2.03
C GLN A 70 7.10 9.06 -2.30
N LYS A 71 7.12 10.16 -3.06
CA LYS A 71 8.37 10.90 -3.32
C LYS A 71 9.05 11.34 -2.02
N ALA A 72 8.33 11.97 -1.10
CA ALA A 72 8.90 12.44 0.16
C ALA A 72 9.46 11.29 1.00
N ILE A 73 8.78 10.12 1.01
CA ILE A 73 9.20 8.92 1.71
C ILE A 73 10.48 8.34 1.09
N VAL A 74 10.47 8.13 -0.22
CA VAL A 74 11.58 7.52 -0.96
C VAL A 74 12.83 8.41 -0.87
N ASP A 75 12.69 9.72 -1.12
CA ASP A 75 13.78 10.69 -1.00
C ASP A 75 14.40 10.62 0.40
N ARG A 76 13.60 10.59 1.46
CA ARG A 76 14.07 10.51 2.83
C ARG A 76 14.86 9.24 3.12
N ILE A 77 14.42 8.09 2.63
CA ILE A 77 15.11 6.82 2.83
C ILE A 77 16.39 6.75 1.99
N LYS A 78 16.30 7.10 0.71
CA LYS A 78 17.42 7.08 -0.25
C LYS A 78 18.55 8.06 0.14
N ALA A 79 18.21 9.18 0.78
CA ALA A 79 19.21 10.11 1.30
C ALA A 79 20.15 9.46 2.34
N THR A 80 19.68 8.45 3.08
CA THR A 80 20.49 7.74 4.06
C THR A 80 21.08 6.45 3.48
N TRP A 81 20.31 5.71 2.70
CA TRP A 81 20.71 4.44 2.08
C TRP A 81 20.35 4.42 0.58
N PRO A 82 21.19 5.00 -0.29
CA PRO A 82 20.93 5.10 -1.73
C PRO A 82 20.70 3.75 -2.42
N ASN A 83 21.39 2.70 -1.92
CA ASN A 83 21.35 1.35 -2.50
C ASN A 83 20.26 0.45 -1.90
N LEU A 84 19.47 0.95 -0.95
CA LEU A 84 18.42 0.15 -0.34
C LEU A 84 17.31 -0.12 -1.35
N ARG A 85 16.88 -1.39 -1.44
CA ARG A 85 15.76 -1.77 -2.31
C ARG A 85 14.45 -1.25 -1.72
N ILE A 86 13.74 -0.46 -2.50
CA ILE A 86 12.38 0.02 -2.17
C ILE A 86 11.40 -0.54 -3.20
N VAL A 87 10.21 -0.90 -2.75
CA VAL A 87 9.07 -1.33 -3.58
C VAL A 87 7.88 -0.49 -3.13
N GLY A 88 7.49 0.48 -3.95
CA GLY A 88 6.34 1.34 -3.73
C GLY A 88 5.10 0.82 -4.43
N GLU A 89 3.93 1.34 -4.06
CA GLU A 89 2.68 1.17 -4.80
C GLU A 89 2.72 1.96 -6.12
N GLU A 90 3.24 3.18 -6.07
CA GLU A 90 3.41 4.02 -7.24
C GLU A 90 4.78 3.79 -7.88
N ASP A 91 4.86 3.92 -9.21
CA ASP A 91 6.13 3.80 -9.92
C ASP A 91 7.11 4.90 -9.50
N GLU A 92 8.35 4.53 -9.24
CA GLU A 92 9.41 5.51 -8.96
C GLU A 92 9.86 6.17 -10.26
N ASP A 93 9.94 7.50 -10.24
CA ASP A 93 10.65 8.25 -11.27
C ASP A 93 12.16 8.13 -11.00
N GLU A 94 12.90 7.36 -11.79
CA GLU A 94 14.34 7.10 -11.59
C GLU A 94 15.21 8.37 -11.70
N SER A 95 14.62 9.52 -12.02
CA SER A 95 15.35 10.73 -12.42
C SER A 95 15.68 11.72 -11.30
N ASN A 96 15.29 11.48 -10.06
CA ASN A 96 15.52 12.45 -8.99
C ASN A 96 16.82 12.15 -8.23
N GLU A 97 17.87 12.93 -8.51
CA GLU A 97 19.01 13.04 -7.62
C GLU A 97 18.53 13.60 -6.27
N VAL A 98 18.66 12.79 -5.21
CA VAL A 98 18.36 13.23 -3.84
C VAL A 98 19.48 14.15 -3.40
N ASP A 99 19.15 15.37 -2.99
CA ASP A 99 20.13 16.27 -2.38
C ASP A 99 20.50 15.76 -0.98
N VAL A 100 21.58 14.99 -0.90
CA VAL A 100 22.10 14.43 0.36
C VAL A 100 22.79 15.47 1.27
N SER A 101 22.92 16.72 0.83
CA SER A 101 23.58 17.78 1.59
C SER A 101 22.64 18.49 2.59
N ASP A 102 21.34 18.21 2.57
CA ASP A 102 20.37 18.82 3.47
C ASP A 102 20.62 18.40 4.94
N PRO A 103 20.92 19.35 5.86
CA PRO A 103 21.10 19.06 7.28
C PRO A 103 19.86 18.42 7.94
N ALA A 104 18.66 18.59 7.37
CA ALA A 104 17.43 17.96 7.84
C ALA A 104 17.43 16.43 7.63
N LEU A 105 18.38 15.89 6.86
CA LEU A 105 18.55 14.45 6.60
C LEU A 105 19.36 13.72 7.67
N GLN A 106 19.67 14.36 8.80
CA GLN A 106 20.33 13.69 9.91
C GLN A 106 19.48 12.53 10.46
N LEU A 107 20.18 11.46 10.86
CA LEU A 107 19.54 10.29 11.45
C LEU A 107 18.91 10.64 12.80
N ARG A 108 17.60 10.43 12.92
CA ARG A 108 16.77 10.78 14.07
C ARG A 108 16.51 9.56 14.96
N ARG A 109 17.58 9.10 15.66
CA ARG A 109 17.47 7.95 16.60
C ARG A 109 16.54 8.20 17.78
N ASP A 110 16.23 9.45 18.07
CA ASP A 110 15.28 9.89 19.10
C ASP A 110 13.83 9.49 18.79
N LEU A 111 13.50 9.16 17.53
CA LEU A 111 12.12 8.82 17.11
C LEU A 111 11.67 7.42 17.53
N CYS A 112 12.62 6.51 17.80
CA CYS A 112 12.30 5.13 18.21
C CYS A 112 13.12 4.76 19.45
N ASP A 113 12.52 4.87 20.64
CA ASP A 113 13.18 4.44 21.85
C ASP A 113 13.10 2.91 22.02
N VAL A 114 14.23 2.27 21.76
CA VAL A 114 14.43 0.83 21.98
C VAL A 114 15.31 0.53 23.19
N SER A 115 15.52 1.48 24.09
CA SER A 115 16.39 1.34 25.27
C SER A 115 16.00 0.16 26.19
N GLN A 116 14.72 -0.20 26.21
CA GLN A 116 14.20 -1.33 26.96
C GLN A 116 14.39 -2.68 26.27
N SER A 117 14.94 -2.69 25.03
CA SER A 117 15.16 -3.90 24.24
C SER A 117 16.64 -3.99 23.78
N PRO A 118 17.56 -4.32 24.70
CA PRO A 118 19.02 -4.30 24.40
C PRO A 118 19.42 -5.20 23.21
N SER A 119 18.64 -6.27 22.95
CA SER A 119 18.89 -7.16 21.82
C SER A 119 18.69 -6.51 20.45
N LEU A 120 17.99 -5.39 20.38
CA LEU A 120 17.81 -4.60 19.16
C LEU A 120 18.99 -3.66 18.92
N VAL A 121 19.66 -3.23 19.98
CA VAL A 121 20.84 -2.38 19.89
C VAL A 121 21.97 -3.16 19.21
N GLY A 122 22.41 -2.68 18.03
CA GLY A 122 23.42 -3.35 17.24
C GLY A 122 22.91 -4.44 16.28
N TRP A 123 21.60 -4.70 16.23
CA TRP A 123 21.06 -5.56 15.18
C TRP A 123 21.20 -4.91 13.81
N SER A 124 22.05 -5.51 12.98
CA SER A 124 22.37 -5.03 11.65
C SER A 124 22.36 -6.17 10.66
N GLU A 125 21.87 -5.90 9.48
CA GLU A 125 21.77 -6.87 8.38
C GLU A 125 22.46 -6.31 7.12
N PRO A 126 22.98 -7.17 6.24
CA PRO A 126 23.45 -6.73 4.93
C PRO A 126 22.32 -6.05 4.14
N ILE A 127 22.64 -4.95 3.46
CA ILE A 127 21.64 -4.15 2.72
C ILE A 127 20.92 -4.98 1.65
N GLU A 128 21.60 -5.94 1.05
CA GLU A 128 21.09 -6.80 -0.02
C GLU A 128 19.96 -7.75 0.40
N VAL A 129 19.82 -8.00 1.70
CA VAL A 129 18.75 -8.87 2.23
C VAL A 129 17.56 -8.07 2.76
N LEU A 130 17.63 -6.75 2.66
CA LEU A 130 16.57 -5.84 3.09
C LEU A 130 15.76 -5.36 1.90
N THR A 131 14.45 -5.22 2.12
CA THR A 131 13.53 -4.57 1.17
C THR A 131 12.59 -3.70 1.98
N VAL A 132 12.40 -2.46 1.55
CA VAL A 132 11.39 -1.56 2.11
C VAL A 132 10.17 -1.55 1.19
N PHE A 133 8.99 -1.71 1.77
CA PHE A 133 7.70 -1.63 1.09
C PHE A 133 7.01 -0.33 1.50
N VAL A 134 6.49 0.40 0.53
CA VAL A 134 5.83 1.70 0.74
C VAL A 134 4.45 1.70 0.12
N ASP A 135 3.44 1.95 0.95
CA ASP A 135 2.11 2.36 0.52
C ASP A 135 1.94 3.82 0.94
N PRO A 136 1.95 4.76 0.00
CA PRO A 136 1.91 6.18 0.33
C PRO A 136 0.57 6.59 0.94
N VAL A 137 -0.55 5.98 0.50
CA VAL A 137 -1.91 6.30 0.97
C VAL A 137 -2.78 5.04 1.07
N ASP A 138 -2.55 4.20 2.10
CA ASP A 138 -3.52 3.13 2.42
C ASP A 138 -4.87 3.75 2.79
N GLY A 139 -5.94 3.20 2.23
CA GLY A 139 -7.25 3.78 2.38
C GLY A 139 -7.57 4.85 1.32
N THR A 140 -7.14 4.62 0.11
CA THR A 140 -7.39 5.43 -1.10
C THR A 140 -8.86 5.83 -1.24
N ARG A 141 -9.77 4.86 -1.10
CA ARG A 141 -11.22 5.10 -1.14
C ARG A 141 -11.67 6.02 0.00
N GLU A 142 -11.15 5.77 1.18
CA GLU A 142 -11.47 6.53 2.39
C GLU A 142 -11.04 7.99 2.28
N PHE A 143 -9.87 8.24 1.69
CA PHE A 143 -9.39 9.59 1.39
C PHE A 143 -10.32 10.31 0.43
N VAL A 144 -10.72 9.65 -0.67
CA VAL A 144 -11.66 10.22 -1.67
C VAL A 144 -13.02 10.54 -1.04
N GLU A 145 -13.56 9.64 -0.22
CA GLU A 145 -14.87 9.76 0.42
C GLU A 145 -14.85 10.61 1.71
N GLY A 146 -13.68 11.09 2.13
CA GLY A 146 -13.54 11.97 3.30
C GLY A 146 -13.60 11.25 4.66
N ARG A 147 -13.46 9.90 4.67
CA ARG A 147 -13.32 9.11 5.90
C ARG A 147 -11.85 9.07 6.32
N LEU A 148 -11.34 10.22 6.72
CA LEU A 148 -9.91 10.49 6.88
C LEU A 148 -9.24 9.69 8.02
N ASP A 149 -9.98 9.27 9.04
CA ASP A 149 -9.47 8.48 10.17
C ASP A 149 -9.01 7.08 9.78
N ALA A 150 -9.38 6.62 8.59
CA ALA A 150 -8.93 5.34 8.04
C ALA A 150 -7.70 5.46 7.11
N VAL A 151 -7.30 6.68 6.76
CA VAL A 151 -6.16 6.94 5.85
C VAL A 151 -4.84 6.76 6.58
N GLN A 152 -3.91 6.04 5.98
CA GLN A 152 -2.60 5.76 6.53
C GLN A 152 -1.49 5.92 5.47
N CYS A 153 -0.25 5.98 5.95
CA CYS A 153 0.96 5.87 5.15
C CYS A 153 1.77 4.71 5.72
N LEU A 154 2.08 3.69 4.92
CA LEU A 154 2.68 2.45 5.41
C LEU A 154 4.12 2.32 4.89
N ILE A 155 5.08 2.11 5.79
CA ILE A 155 6.48 1.84 5.45
C ILE A 155 6.93 0.60 6.18
N GLY A 156 7.05 -0.52 5.47
CA GLY A 156 7.43 -1.81 6.04
C GLY A 156 8.84 -2.22 5.64
N VAL A 157 9.59 -2.80 6.56
CA VAL A 157 10.92 -3.36 6.33
C VAL A 157 10.85 -4.86 6.39
N ALA A 158 11.22 -5.52 5.31
CA ALA A 158 11.41 -6.96 5.26
C ALA A 158 12.90 -7.31 5.23
N CYS A 159 13.27 -8.35 5.97
CA CYS A 159 14.58 -8.98 5.95
C CYS A 159 14.43 -10.42 5.47
N ARG A 160 15.05 -10.78 4.36
CA ARG A 160 14.92 -12.12 3.73
C ARG A 160 13.45 -12.54 3.55
N GLY A 161 12.62 -11.61 3.08
CA GLY A 161 11.19 -11.85 2.85
C GLY A 161 10.32 -11.95 4.11
N ARG A 162 10.86 -11.61 5.30
CA ARG A 162 10.10 -11.58 6.55
C ARG A 162 9.95 -10.14 7.02
N SER A 163 8.73 -9.70 7.27
CA SER A 163 8.47 -8.41 7.89
C SER A 163 9.15 -8.35 9.26
N VAL A 164 10.00 -7.34 9.49
CA VAL A 164 10.80 -7.19 10.73
C VAL A 164 10.60 -5.84 11.41
N ALA A 165 10.30 -4.79 10.67
CA ALA A 165 10.03 -3.48 11.23
C ALA A 165 8.98 -2.75 10.39
N GLY A 166 8.29 -1.78 10.98
CA GLY A 166 7.29 -1.00 10.28
C GLY A 166 6.99 0.33 10.97
N ALA A 167 6.66 1.32 10.15
CA ALA A 167 6.13 2.61 10.55
C ALA A 167 4.80 2.86 9.83
N ILE A 168 3.78 3.23 10.57
CA ILE A 168 2.43 3.53 10.08
C ILE A 168 2.12 4.98 10.41
N GLY A 169 2.18 5.84 9.42
CA GLY A 169 1.81 7.23 9.54
C GLY A 169 0.29 7.40 9.58
N LEU A 170 -0.17 8.23 10.49
CA LEU A 170 -1.57 8.61 10.65
C LEU A 170 -1.69 10.11 10.33
N PRO A 171 -2.02 10.48 9.07
CA PRO A 171 -2.13 11.88 8.71
C PRO A 171 -3.32 12.57 9.41
N PHE A 172 -4.36 11.82 9.77
CA PHE A 172 -5.58 12.34 10.36
C PHE A 172 -6.04 11.45 11.53
N PRO A 173 -5.34 11.40 12.67
CA PRO A 173 -5.64 10.44 13.75
C PRO A 173 -7.06 10.56 14.31
N GLY A 174 -7.64 11.76 14.32
CA GLY A 174 -9.02 12.05 14.72
C GLY A 174 -9.98 12.31 13.56
N GLY A 175 -9.60 11.96 12.32
CA GLY A 175 -10.45 12.09 11.15
C GLY A 175 -10.50 13.50 10.54
N SER A 176 -9.64 14.42 10.97
CA SER A 176 -9.61 15.80 10.47
C SER A 176 -8.20 16.40 10.48
N LEU A 177 -8.09 17.63 9.96
CA LEU A 177 -6.85 18.42 10.03
C LEU A 177 -6.59 19.04 11.42
N ALA A 178 -7.51 18.91 12.37
CA ALA A 178 -7.40 19.59 13.66
C ALA A 178 -6.33 18.95 14.56
N GLU A 179 -6.16 17.63 14.50
CA GLU A 179 -5.15 16.95 15.29
C GLU A 179 -3.84 16.83 14.50
N PRO A 180 -2.69 16.86 15.21
CA PRO A 180 -1.40 16.64 14.58
C PRO A 180 -1.25 15.19 14.11
N THR A 181 -0.33 14.97 13.17
CA THR A 181 0.06 13.64 12.71
C THR A 181 0.64 12.81 13.85
N SER A 182 0.54 11.50 13.71
CA SER A 182 1.28 10.55 14.54
C SER A 182 1.80 9.39 13.71
N VAL A 183 2.81 8.69 14.21
CA VAL A 183 3.36 7.49 13.58
C VAL A 183 3.41 6.38 14.62
N VAL A 184 2.74 5.27 14.33
CA VAL A 184 2.84 4.04 15.10
C VAL A 184 3.97 3.20 14.49
N TRP A 185 4.89 2.71 15.31
CA TRP A 185 6.02 1.93 14.83
C TRP A 185 6.20 0.64 15.63
N GLY A 186 6.83 -0.33 15.01
CA GLY A 186 7.17 -1.59 15.65
C GLY A 186 8.35 -2.28 15.00
N ILE A 187 9.13 -3.00 15.81
CA ILE A 187 10.20 -3.89 15.39
C ILE A 187 10.00 -5.25 16.05
N ALA A 188 9.89 -6.30 15.24
CA ALA A 188 9.29 -7.56 15.65
C ALA A 188 10.29 -8.67 16.01
N ALA A 189 11.59 -8.45 15.86
CA ALA A 189 12.63 -9.44 16.20
C ALA A 189 14.01 -8.78 16.21
N PRO A 190 15.00 -9.33 16.96
CA PRO A 190 14.99 -10.46 17.88
C PRO A 190 14.43 -10.12 19.28
N GLY A 191 14.17 -8.88 19.60
CA GLY A 191 13.54 -8.43 20.83
C GLY A 191 12.50 -7.39 20.51
N ALA A 192 11.21 -7.75 20.57
CA ALA A 192 10.14 -6.88 20.13
C ALA A 192 10.13 -5.54 20.87
N ALA A 193 9.93 -4.46 20.12
CA ALA A 193 9.67 -3.13 20.65
C ALA A 193 8.66 -2.42 19.75
N SER A 194 7.82 -1.60 20.35
CA SER A 194 6.84 -0.76 19.64
C SER A 194 6.64 0.55 20.35
N GLY A 195 6.17 1.54 19.64
CA GLY A 195 5.88 2.84 20.23
C GLY A 195 5.06 3.71 19.28
N VAL A 196 4.78 4.90 19.76
CA VAL A 196 4.09 5.92 18.97
C VAL A 196 4.90 7.22 19.05
N MET A 197 5.23 7.76 17.90
CA MET A 197 5.71 9.12 17.77
C MET A 197 4.51 10.03 17.49
N SER A 198 4.32 11.06 18.28
CA SER A 198 3.27 12.06 18.08
C SER A 198 3.85 13.44 18.25
N ALA A 199 3.56 14.32 17.30
CA ALA A 199 3.92 15.73 17.39
C ALA A 199 3.24 16.44 18.58
N ALA A 200 2.18 15.88 19.14
CA ALA A 200 1.49 16.40 20.34
C ALA A 200 2.03 15.82 21.65
N GLY A 201 3.02 14.92 21.62
CA GLY A 201 3.59 14.28 22.82
C GLY A 201 2.84 13.03 23.30
N GLU A 202 1.52 12.95 23.13
CA GLU A 202 0.72 11.76 23.40
C GLU A 202 -0.01 11.33 22.13
N ALA A 203 0.00 10.02 21.86
CA ALA A 203 -0.79 9.47 20.78
C ALA A 203 -2.29 9.56 21.09
N PRO A 204 -3.12 9.99 20.16
CA PRO A 204 -4.56 9.95 20.34
C PRO A 204 -5.03 8.51 20.50
N LYS A 205 -5.72 8.21 21.60
CA LYS A 205 -6.34 6.90 21.81
C LYS A 205 -7.58 6.78 20.92
N ARG A 206 -7.48 5.98 19.88
CA ARG A 206 -8.62 5.69 19.03
C ARG A 206 -9.60 4.74 19.76
N PRO A 207 -10.92 4.95 19.67
CA PRO A 207 -11.88 4.17 20.45
C PRO A 207 -11.95 2.72 19.96
N ARG A 208 -12.36 1.82 20.85
CA ARG A 208 -12.67 0.44 20.52
C ARG A 208 -13.80 0.38 19.47
N LEU A 209 -13.65 -0.51 18.51
CA LEU A 209 -14.68 -0.78 17.52
C LEU A 209 -15.75 -1.69 18.13
N SER A 210 -17.01 -1.33 18.01
CA SER A 210 -18.15 -2.04 18.62
C SER A 210 -18.10 -2.13 20.16
N PRO A 211 -18.23 -1.01 20.89
CA PRO A 211 -18.17 -0.97 22.35
C PRO A 211 -19.32 -1.70 23.05
N GLU A 212 -20.40 -2.02 22.33
CA GLU A 212 -21.58 -2.68 22.89
C GLU A 212 -21.42 -4.20 23.08
N THR A 213 -20.37 -4.80 22.53
CA THR A 213 -20.10 -6.22 22.71
C THR A 213 -19.48 -6.47 24.08
N LYS A 214 -20.29 -6.77 25.06
CA LYS A 214 -19.83 -7.21 26.39
C LYS A 214 -19.34 -8.67 26.29
N GLY A 215 -18.03 -8.82 26.24
CA GLY A 215 -17.37 -10.12 26.16
C GLY A 215 -17.37 -10.73 24.76
N GLY A 216 -16.27 -11.34 24.40
CA GLY A 216 -16.04 -11.95 23.10
C GLY A 216 -15.24 -11.07 22.14
N ILE A 217 -14.87 -11.66 21.01
CA ILE A 217 -14.01 -11.04 20.01
C ILE A 217 -14.79 -10.14 19.05
N VAL A 218 -14.18 -9.03 18.69
CA VAL A 218 -14.61 -8.15 17.58
C VAL A 218 -13.73 -8.43 16.37
N CYS A 219 -14.36 -8.74 15.23
CA CYS A 219 -13.70 -8.96 13.97
C CYS A 219 -13.91 -7.77 13.05
N VAL A 220 -12.81 -7.19 12.55
CA VAL A 220 -12.85 -6.15 11.53
C VAL A 220 -12.64 -6.72 10.15
N THR A 221 -13.42 -6.23 9.18
CA THR A 221 -13.34 -6.61 7.76
C THR A 221 -13.57 -5.40 6.86
N GLY A 222 -13.46 -5.59 5.54
CA GLY A 222 -13.97 -4.64 4.54
C GLY A 222 -15.50 -4.76 4.38
N ASP A 223 -16.05 -3.89 3.56
CA ASP A 223 -17.50 -3.79 3.24
C ASP A 223 -17.98 -4.81 2.20
N SER A 224 -17.06 -5.49 1.50
CA SER A 224 -17.44 -6.55 0.54
C SER A 224 -18.21 -7.69 1.23
N ASN A 225 -19.14 -8.25 0.49
CA ASN A 225 -19.97 -9.36 0.98
C ASN A 225 -20.08 -10.44 -0.09
N ASN A 226 -19.38 -11.55 0.12
CA ASN A 226 -19.42 -12.72 -0.76
C ASN A 226 -19.28 -14.02 0.04
N ALA A 227 -19.40 -15.16 -0.64
CA ALA A 227 -19.37 -16.47 -0.01
C ALA A 227 -18.03 -16.76 0.73
N SER A 228 -16.89 -16.36 0.15
CA SER A 228 -15.58 -16.55 0.79
C SER A 228 -15.47 -15.79 2.09
N LEU A 229 -15.93 -14.53 2.12
CA LEU A 229 -15.95 -13.74 3.35
C LEU A 229 -16.91 -14.32 4.38
N ALA A 230 -18.10 -14.79 3.94
CA ALA A 230 -19.06 -15.42 4.83
C ALA A 230 -18.47 -16.68 5.49
N ALA A 231 -17.79 -17.54 4.73
CA ALA A 231 -17.12 -18.73 5.24
C ALA A 231 -15.99 -18.36 6.24
N ALA A 232 -15.13 -17.41 5.88
CA ALA A 232 -14.04 -16.97 6.76
C ALA A 232 -14.59 -16.30 8.06
N LYS A 233 -15.64 -15.48 7.96
CA LYS A 233 -16.34 -14.91 9.14
C LYS A 233 -16.97 -16.02 10.00
N GLY A 234 -17.53 -17.06 9.39
CA GLY A 234 -18.07 -18.23 10.10
C GLY A 234 -16.98 -18.97 10.88
N ALA A 235 -15.80 -19.15 10.31
CA ALA A 235 -14.67 -19.77 10.99
C ALA A 235 -14.17 -18.94 12.19
N VAL A 236 -14.19 -17.62 12.10
CA VAL A 236 -13.86 -16.72 13.22
C VAL A 236 -14.97 -16.70 14.26
N ASP A 237 -16.23 -16.72 13.84
CA ASP A 237 -17.44 -16.70 14.70
C ASP A 237 -17.34 -15.66 15.81
N SER A 238 -17.19 -14.41 15.41
CA SER A 238 -16.99 -13.27 16.31
C SER A 238 -18.30 -12.80 16.93
N ALA A 239 -18.25 -12.35 18.20
CA ALA A 239 -19.39 -11.75 18.89
C ALA A 239 -19.77 -10.38 18.30
N GLY A 240 -18.80 -9.62 17.79
CA GLY A 240 -18.98 -8.33 17.15
C GLY A 240 -18.29 -8.25 15.80
N LYS A 241 -18.86 -7.48 14.88
CA LYS A 241 -18.29 -7.21 13.54
C LYS A 241 -18.23 -5.71 13.33
N ALA A 242 -17.11 -5.24 12.78
CA ALA A 242 -16.95 -3.86 12.36
C ALA A 242 -16.41 -3.82 10.93
N THR A 243 -16.92 -2.90 10.14
CA THR A 243 -16.43 -2.62 8.80
C THR A 243 -15.62 -1.34 8.82
N ILE A 244 -14.35 -1.43 8.45
CA ILE A 244 -13.47 -0.26 8.32
C ILE A 244 -12.67 -0.34 7.03
N GLY A 245 -12.30 0.83 6.50
CA GLY A 245 -11.46 0.96 5.31
C GLY A 245 -9.98 0.76 5.62
N GLY A 246 -9.16 0.70 4.55
CA GLY A 246 -7.71 0.51 4.64
C GLY A 246 -7.30 -0.93 5.03
N ALA A 247 -6.37 -1.52 4.31
CA ALA A 247 -5.85 -2.85 4.67
C ALA A 247 -4.98 -2.76 5.92
N GLY A 248 -4.05 -1.80 5.94
CA GLY A 248 -3.22 -1.50 7.10
C GLY A 248 -4.03 -1.11 8.33
N ASN A 249 -5.08 -0.29 8.14
CA ASN A 249 -5.94 0.17 9.24
C ASN A 249 -6.67 -0.98 9.96
N LYS A 250 -7.03 -2.06 9.26
CA LYS A 250 -7.63 -3.25 9.89
C LYS A 250 -6.65 -3.96 10.82
N ILE A 251 -5.42 -4.17 10.37
CA ILE A 251 -4.37 -4.83 11.16
C ILE A 251 -3.96 -3.92 12.32
N LEU A 252 -3.82 -2.61 12.09
CA LEU A 252 -3.50 -1.64 13.13
C LEU A 252 -4.58 -1.57 14.21
N ALA A 253 -5.86 -1.70 13.84
CA ALA A 253 -6.95 -1.75 14.83
C ALA A 253 -6.78 -2.92 15.80
N VAL A 254 -6.23 -4.04 15.36
CA VAL A 254 -5.89 -5.19 16.23
C VAL A 254 -4.67 -4.88 17.08
N ALA A 255 -3.64 -4.27 16.54
CA ALA A 255 -2.43 -3.89 17.29
C ALA A 255 -2.73 -2.89 18.40
N GLU A 256 -3.68 -1.98 18.18
CA GLU A 256 -4.16 -1.00 19.17
C GLU A 256 -5.19 -1.56 20.18
N GLY A 257 -5.58 -2.82 20.05
CA GLY A 257 -6.62 -3.42 20.90
C GLY A 257 -8.03 -2.86 20.65
N ARG A 258 -8.27 -2.24 19.51
CA ARG A 258 -9.60 -1.74 19.09
C ARG A 258 -10.50 -2.88 18.59
N ALA A 259 -9.89 -3.96 18.13
CA ALA A 259 -10.49 -5.22 17.73
C ALA A 259 -9.56 -6.37 18.09
N GLU A 260 -10.06 -7.60 18.12
CA GLU A 260 -9.25 -8.79 18.39
C GLU A 260 -8.79 -9.50 17.13
N VAL A 261 -9.55 -9.38 16.05
CA VAL A 261 -9.28 -10.09 14.78
C VAL A 261 -9.48 -9.13 13.62
N ALA A 262 -8.54 -9.14 12.66
CA ALA A 262 -8.75 -8.57 11.33
C ALA A 262 -8.76 -9.69 10.29
N LEU A 263 -9.71 -9.60 9.37
CA LEU A 263 -9.97 -10.61 8.36
C LEU A 263 -10.09 -9.94 6.99
N MET A 264 -9.20 -10.32 6.07
CA MET A 264 -9.23 -9.90 4.68
C MET A 264 -9.29 -11.14 3.79
N HIS A 265 -10.35 -11.28 3.00
CA HIS A 265 -10.61 -12.42 2.12
C HIS A 265 -10.29 -12.10 0.66
N PHE A 266 -9.66 -10.99 0.41
CA PHE A 266 -9.23 -10.52 -0.91
C PHE A 266 -7.71 -10.41 -0.96
N GLY A 267 -7.16 -10.30 -2.16
CA GLY A 267 -5.74 -10.02 -2.33
C GLY A 267 -5.38 -8.66 -1.76
N THR A 268 -4.32 -8.62 -0.99
CA THR A 268 -3.67 -7.39 -0.55
C THR A 268 -2.27 -7.36 -1.15
N SER A 269 -1.75 -6.18 -1.40
CA SER A 269 -0.37 -6.04 -1.86
C SER A 269 0.62 -6.23 -0.71
N LEU A 270 1.89 -6.48 -1.02
CA LEU A 270 2.91 -6.66 0.02
C LEU A 270 3.13 -5.38 0.83
N TRP A 271 2.95 -4.19 0.21
CA TRP A 271 3.05 -2.91 0.88
C TRP A 271 1.89 -2.65 1.85
N ASP A 272 0.67 -3.18 1.60
CA ASP A 272 -0.47 -3.09 2.51
C ASP A 272 -0.22 -3.82 3.86
N THR A 273 0.66 -4.82 3.86
CA THR A 273 0.76 -5.78 4.97
C THR A 273 2.11 -5.76 5.69
N CYS A 274 3.21 -5.34 5.03
CA CYS A 274 4.54 -5.43 5.60
C CYS A 274 4.68 -4.60 6.89
N ALA A 275 4.32 -3.32 6.86
CA ALA A 275 4.40 -2.46 8.04
C ALA A 275 3.41 -2.89 9.15
N PRO A 276 2.12 -3.13 8.85
CA PRO A 276 1.16 -3.53 9.87
C PRO A 276 1.47 -4.90 10.51
N GLU A 277 2.02 -5.86 9.75
CA GLU A 277 2.48 -7.14 10.32
C GLU A 277 3.58 -6.91 11.36
N ALA A 278 4.60 -6.10 11.04
CA ALA A 278 5.68 -5.82 11.98
C ALA A 278 5.17 -5.16 13.26
N VAL A 279 4.29 -4.17 13.13
CA VAL A 279 3.71 -3.43 14.26
C VAL A 279 2.87 -4.37 15.14
N LEU A 280 1.99 -5.17 14.54
CA LEU A 280 1.16 -6.11 15.31
C LEU A 280 2.00 -7.20 15.98
N ARG A 281 3.02 -7.74 15.31
CA ARG A 281 3.93 -8.73 15.90
C ARG A 281 4.78 -8.13 17.03
N ALA A 282 5.19 -6.87 16.92
CA ALA A 282 5.88 -6.16 17.99
C ALA A 282 4.98 -5.99 19.23
N ALA A 283 3.66 -5.87 19.02
CA ALA A 283 2.66 -5.87 20.08
C ALA A 283 2.26 -7.28 20.57
N GLY A 284 2.94 -8.34 20.11
CA GLY A 284 2.70 -9.74 20.51
C GLY A 284 1.61 -10.47 19.73
N GLY A 285 0.96 -9.84 18.76
CA GLY A 285 -0.04 -10.46 17.91
C GLY A 285 0.55 -11.31 16.79
N LYS A 286 -0.31 -11.84 15.92
CA LYS A 286 0.07 -12.71 14.80
C LYS A 286 -0.63 -12.29 13.52
N VAL A 287 0.09 -12.43 12.40
CA VAL A 287 -0.43 -12.27 11.03
C VAL A 287 -0.01 -13.46 10.19
N THR A 288 -0.96 -14.01 9.43
CA THR A 288 -0.74 -15.07 8.43
C THR A 288 -1.70 -14.89 7.26
N ASP A 289 -1.56 -15.73 6.23
CA ASP A 289 -2.70 -15.92 5.33
C ASP A 289 -3.90 -16.53 6.09
N LEU A 290 -5.06 -16.64 5.43
CA LEU A 290 -6.26 -17.21 6.07
C LEU A 290 -6.08 -18.66 6.54
N PHE A 291 -5.12 -19.37 5.97
CA PHE A 291 -4.85 -20.78 6.25
C PHE A 291 -3.70 -20.99 7.23
N GLY A 292 -3.14 -19.93 7.80
CA GLY A 292 -2.11 -19.97 8.83
C GLY A 292 -0.68 -20.07 8.31
N ALA A 293 -0.43 -19.93 7.00
CA ALA A 293 0.93 -19.80 6.48
C ALA A 293 1.44 -18.36 6.67
N PRO A 294 2.72 -18.17 7.05
CA PRO A 294 3.31 -16.85 7.18
C PRO A 294 3.27 -16.08 5.86
N LEU A 295 2.99 -14.78 5.92
CA LEU A 295 3.15 -13.91 4.76
C LEU A 295 4.64 -13.83 4.37
N VAL A 296 4.88 -13.69 3.06
CA VAL A 296 6.23 -13.57 2.50
C VAL A 296 6.33 -12.25 1.77
N HIS A 297 7.14 -11.33 2.31
CA HIS A 297 7.39 -10.01 1.74
C HIS A 297 8.68 -10.01 0.91
N ASP A 298 8.66 -10.78 -0.17
CA ASP A 298 9.73 -10.85 -1.16
C ASP A 298 9.14 -10.60 -2.55
N PRO A 299 9.55 -9.52 -3.25
CA PRO A 299 9.02 -9.23 -4.59
C PRO A 299 9.33 -10.32 -5.63
N ALA A 300 10.36 -11.16 -5.37
CA ALA A 300 10.74 -12.26 -6.25
C ALA A 300 9.98 -13.57 -5.96
N ARG A 301 9.05 -13.58 -4.99
CA ARG A 301 8.25 -14.78 -4.64
C ARG A 301 7.35 -15.22 -5.80
N PRO A 302 7.02 -16.52 -5.90
CA PRO A 302 5.92 -16.96 -6.73
C PRO A 302 4.61 -16.25 -6.29
N GLY A 303 3.84 -15.74 -7.23
CA GLY A 303 2.64 -14.93 -6.96
C GLY A 303 2.89 -13.42 -6.89
N GLY A 304 4.16 -12.97 -7.09
CA GLY A 304 4.50 -11.55 -7.20
C GLY A 304 4.20 -10.74 -5.94
N LEU A 305 3.61 -9.58 -6.12
CA LEU A 305 3.41 -8.60 -5.05
C LEU A 305 2.09 -8.76 -4.28
N ILE A 306 1.29 -9.82 -4.53
CA ILE A 306 -0.06 -9.97 -3.96
C ILE A 306 -0.15 -11.15 -2.99
N ASN A 307 -0.77 -10.95 -1.84
CA ASN A 307 -1.17 -11.98 -0.89
C ASN A 307 -2.54 -12.54 -1.32
N ASP A 308 -2.53 -13.54 -2.17
CA ASP A 308 -3.70 -14.12 -2.84
C ASP A 308 -4.62 -14.98 -1.93
N LEU A 309 -4.09 -15.48 -0.82
CA LEU A 309 -4.83 -16.30 0.14
C LEU A 309 -5.42 -15.49 1.30
N GLY A 310 -5.57 -14.17 1.12
CA GLY A 310 -6.11 -13.27 2.13
C GLY A 310 -5.21 -13.12 3.36
N VAL A 311 -5.72 -12.49 4.41
CA VAL A 311 -4.97 -12.23 5.64
C VAL A 311 -5.84 -12.46 6.87
N LEU A 312 -5.28 -13.18 7.85
CA LEU A 312 -5.78 -13.32 9.21
C LEU A 312 -4.80 -12.64 10.17
N ALA A 313 -5.27 -11.66 10.92
CA ALA A 313 -4.50 -11.02 11.98
C ALA A 313 -5.24 -11.13 13.31
N THR A 314 -4.52 -11.45 14.41
CA THR A 314 -5.09 -11.60 15.75
C THR A 314 -4.23 -10.92 16.80
N GLY A 315 -4.88 -10.37 17.81
CA GLY A 315 -4.21 -9.78 18.97
C GLY A 315 -3.48 -10.82 19.83
N HIS A 316 -2.62 -10.32 20.73
CA HIS A 316 -1.80 -11.13 21.63
C HIS A 316 -2.64 -12.09 22.49
N ASP A 317 -3.72 -11.58 23.08
CA ASP A 317 -4.52 -12.31 24.07
C ASP A 317 -5.77 -12.96 23.48
N ILE A 318 -5.77 -13.24 22.17
CA ILE A 318 -6.97 -13.74 21.47
C ILE A 318 -7.61 -14.95 22.16
N ALA A 319 -6.82 -15.91 22.62
CA ALA A 319 -7.35 -17.11 23.29
C ALA A 319 -7.98 -16.83 24.65
N SER A 320 -7.59 -15.73 25.32
CA SER A 320 -8.15 -15.34 26.61
C SER A 320 -9.46 -14.57 26.50
N VAL A 321 -9.68 -13.91 25.36
CA VAL A 321 -10.89 -13.09 25.09
C VAL A 321 -11.91 -13.80 24.21
N ASP A 322 -11.51 -14.82 23.46
CA ASP A 322 -12.45 -15.68 22.74
C ASP A 322 -13.19 -16.59 23.76
N SER A 323 -14.52 -16.53 23.75
CA SER A 323 -15.37 -17.36 24.62
C SER A 323 -15.14 -18.88 24.47
N ARG A 324 -14.50 -19.31 23.38
CA ARG A 324 -14.13 -20.71 23.11
C ARG A 324 -12.66 -21.00 23.41
N GLY A 325 -11.88 -20.02 23.81
CA GLY A 325 -10.45 -20.16 24.06
C GLY A 325 -9.63 -20.47 22.81
N ARG A 326 -10.13 -20.14 21.62
CA ARG A 326 -9.40 -20.40 20.36
C ARG A 326 -8.30 -19.38 20.18
N ASP A 327 -7.13 -19.85 19.83
CA ASP A 327 -6.00 -19.04 19.39
C ASP A 327 -6.00 -18.82 17.88
N HIS A 328 -5.03 -18.07 17.38
CA HIS A 328 -4.82 -17.83 15.95
C HIS A 328 -4.74 -19.14 15.13
N ALA A 329 -4.05 -20.14 15.65
CA ALA A 329 -3.86 -21.41 14.95
C ALA A 329 -5.17 -22.19 14.81
N ALA A 330 -6.02 -22.15 15.85
CA ALA A 330 -7.34 -22.77 15.82
C ALA A 330 -8.28 -22.09 14.81
N MET A 331 -8.23 -20.75 14.69
CA MET A 331 -9.00 -20.01 13.69
C MET A 331 -8.53 -20.36 12.27
N ALA A 332 -7.23 -20.37 12.02
CA ALA A 332 -6.67 -20.75 10.74
C ALA A 332 -7.00 -22.24 10.40
N ALA A 333 -7.00 -23.11 11.40
CA ALA A 333 -7.39 -24.53 11.19
C ALA A 333 -8.86 -24.66 10.79
N ALA A 334 -9.76 -23.87 11.38
CA ALA A 334 -11.17 -23.84 10.99
C ALA A 334 -11.34 -23.39 9.52
N MET A 335 -10.56 -22.41 9.07
CA MET A 335 -10.56 -21.97 7.66
C MET A 335 -9.99 -23.04 6.72
N ARG A 336 -8.96 -23.80 7.14
CA ARG A 336 -8.43 -24.94 6.36
C ARG A 336 -9.42 -26.08 6.20
N ALA A 337 -10.30 -26.27 7.18
CA ALA A 337 -11.33 -27.31 7.15
C ALA A 337 -12.47 -26.99 6.19
N ASP A 338 -12.58 -25.73 5.73
CA ASP A 338 -13.55 -25.33 4.69
C ASP A 338 -12.92 -25.57 3.31
N GLU A 339 -13.26 -26.71 2.70
CA GLU A 339 -12.69 -27.13 1.40
C GLU A 339 -13.01 -26.13 0.28
N GLY A 340 -14.14 -25.43 0.35
CA GLY A 340 -14.57 -24.46 -0.66
C GLY A 340 -13.87 -23.10 -0.55
N LEU A 341 -13.43 -22.70 0.64
CA LEU A 341 -12.87 -21.38 0.87
C LEU A 341 -11.59 -21.13 0.07
N ARG A 342 -10.65 -22.07 0.12
CA ARG A 342 -9.37 -21.96 -0.60
C ARG A 342 -9.59 -21.94 -2.10
N GLU A 343 -10.44 -22.83 -2.61
CA GLU A 343 -10.77 -22.88 -4.03
C GLU A 343 -11.47 -21.59 -4.50
N ALA A 344 -12.39 -21.06 -3.69
CA ALA A 344 -13.07 -19.81 -3.98
C ALA A 344 -12.12 -18.59 -4.03
N LEU A 345 -11.12 -18.54 -3.15
CA LEU A 345 -10.09 -17.50 -3.19
C LEU A 345 -9.21 -17.63 -4.43
N LEU A 346 -8.69 -18.83 -4.70
CA LEU A 346 -7.83 -19.06 -5.87
C LEU A 346 -8.60 -18.88 -7.19
N LYS A 347 -9.87 -19.29 -7.26
CA LYS A 347 -10.72 -19.03 -8.42
C LYS A 347 -10.95 -17.56 -8.66
N ARG A 348 -11.06 -16.76 -7.62
CA ARG A 348 -11.19 -15.31 -7.76
C ARG A 348 -9.95 -14.72 -8.47
N PHE A 349 -8.74 -15.13 -8.10
CA PHE A 349 -7.50 -14.70 -8.75
C PHE A 349 -7.31 -15.34 -10.14
N ALA A 350 -7.82 -16.58 -10.33
CA ALA A 350 -7.87 -17.23 -11.64
C ALA A 350 -9.05 -16.73 -12.49
N GLY A 351 -10.18 -16.36 -11.89
CA GLY A 351 -11.44 -16.07 -12.54
C GLY A 351 -11.67 -14.57 -12.77
N GLU A 352 -10.92 -13.68 -12.11
CA GLU A 352 -10.71 -12.32 -12.63
C GLU A 352 -10.03 -12.39 -14.01
N ALA A 353 -9.45 -13.56 -14.32
CA ALA A 353 -9.13 -13.97 -15.69
C ALA A 353 -10.29 -14.69 -16.44
N SER A 354 -11.40 -15.16 -15.80
CA SER A 354 -12.32 -16.10 -16.47
C SER A 354 -13.83 -15.82 -16.40
N ASP A 355 -14.35 -14.91 -15.58
CA ASP A 355 -15.80 -14.75 -15.38
C ASP A 355 -16.47 -13.49 -15.97
N ALA A 356 -15.72 -12.66 -16.68
CA ALA A 356 -16.34 -11.86 -17.73
C ALA A 356 -16.63 -12.78 -18.93
N PRO A 357 -17.82 -12.77 -19.55
CA PRO A 357 -18.06 -13.56 -20.74
C PRO A 357 -17.05 -13.16 -21.82
N GLY A 358 -15.97 -13.97 -21.97
CA GLY A 358 -14.86 -13.72 -22.92
C GLY A 358 -13.48 -13.51 -22.31
N ALA A 359 -13.28 -13.65 -20.99
CA ALA A 359 -11.99 -13.50 -20.30
C ALA A 359 -11.05 -14.69 -20.57
N LYS A 360 -10.55 -14.76 -21.77
CA LYS A 360 -9.22 -15.33 -22.05
C LYS A 360 -8.21 -14.27 -21.65
N ASP A 361 -7.19 -14.65 -20.86
CA ASP A 361 -5.98 -13.89 -20.51
C ASP A 361 -6.14 -12.37 -20.71
N ALA A 362 -6.58 -11.64 -19.68
CA ALA A 362 -6.74 -10.20 -19.82
C ALA A 362 -5.35 -9.58 -20.00
N GLN A 363 -5.06 -9.28 -21.24
CA GLN A 363 -3.81 -8.75 -21.75
C GLN A 363 -3.74 -7.24 -21.45
N ALA A 364 -2.56 -6.65 -21.49
CA ALA A 364 -2.39 -5.19 -21.37
C ALA A 364 -3.31 -4.42 -22.35
N THR A 365 -3.63 -5.02 -23.50
CA THR A 365 -4.62 -4.53 -24.46
C THR A 365 -6.05 -4.45 -23.92
N ASP A 366 -6.40 -5.24 -22.91
CA ASP A 366 -7.72 -5.17 -22.26
C ASP A 366 -7.77 -4.09 -21.18
N ILE A 367 -6.63 -3.78 -20.56
CA ILE A 367 -6.48 -2.64 -19.67
C ILE A 367 -6.54 -1.34 -20.48
N ALA A 368 -5.90 -1.29 -21.64
CA ALA A 368 -5.89 -0.15 -22.56
C ALA A 368 -7.25 0.06 -23.27
N ARG A 369 -8.33 0.09 -22.49
CA ARG A 369 -9.70 0.30 -22.97
C ARG A 369 -10.38 1.40 -22.19
N SER A 370 -11.28 2.11 -22.89
CA SER A 370 -12.20 3.05 -22.24
C SER A 370 -13.11 2.31 -21.26
N LEU A 371 -13.87 3.07 -20.48
CA LEU A 371 -14.87 2.54 -19.56
C LEU A 371 -15.97 1.71 -20.25
N GLU A 372 -16.29 2.10 -21.47
CA GLU A 372 -17.28 1.43 -22.32
C GLU A 372 -16.72 0.18 -23.02
N GLY A 373 -15.45 -0.19 -22.71
CA GLY A 373 -14.80 -1.39 -23.24
C GLY A 373 -14.20 -1.23 -24.66
N ALA A 374 -14.27 -0.04 -25.27
CA ALA A 374 -13.62 0.23 -26.53
C ALA A 374 -12.11 0.43 -26.36
N PRO A 375 -11.24 0.06 -27.33
CA PRO A 375 -9.83 0.43 -27.29
C PRO A 375 -9.67 1.95 -27.13
N LEU A 376 -8.63 2.39 -26.42
CA LEU A 376 -8.34 3.83 -26.27
C LEU A 376 -8.10 4.46 -27.64
N ASP A 377 -8.71 5.59 -27.89
CA ASP A 377 -8.47 6.34 -29.12
C ASP A 377 -7.10 7.00 -29.09
N ALA A 378 -6.27 6.74 -30.10
CA ALA A 378 -4.91 7.29 -30.19
C ALA A 378 -4.90 8.83 -30.23
N SER A 379 -5.92 9.47 -30.81
CA SER A 379 -6.02 10.91 -30.84
C SER A 379 -6.33 11.49 -29.44
N TRP A 380 -7.15 10.78 -28.67
CA TRP A 380 -7.41 11.12 -27.27
C TRP A 380 -6.16 10.97 -26.40
N VAL A 381 -5.43 9.83 -26.51
CA VAL A 381 -4.18 9.62 -25.78
C VAL A 381 -3.15 10.70 -26.15
N GLY A 382 -2.96 10.94 -27.46
CA GLY A 382 -2.03 11.95 -27.97
C GLY A 382 -2.41 13.37 -27.49
N GLY A 383 -3.69 13.71 -27.50
CA GLY A 383 -4.21 14.99 -27.01
C GLY A 383 -3.91 15.20 -25.52
N ARG A 384 -4.11 14.18 -24.69
CA ARG A 384 -3.79 14.25 -23.24
C ARG A 384 -2.30 14.42 -22.99
N ILE A 385 -1.44 13.73 -23.75
CA ILE A 385 0.02 13.89 -23.63
C ILE A 385 0.42 15.31 -24.03
N THR A 386 -0.07 15.82 -25.16
CA THR A 386 0.24 17.15 -25.67
C THR A 386 -0.23 18.23 -24.70
N GLU A 387 -1.44 18.12 -24.14
CA GLU A 387 -1.97 19.03 -23.13
C GLU A 387 -1.09 19.09 -21.89
N THR A 388 -0.61 17.93 -21.43
CA THR A 388 0.19 17.83 -20.19
C THR A 388 1.63 18.32 -20.40
N LEU A 389 2.27 18.01 -21.53
CA LEU A 389 3.69 18.28 -21.74
C LEU A 389 3.97 19.60 -22.51
N CYS A 390 3.04 20.01 -23.35
CA CYS A 390 3.26 21.11 -24.31
C CYS A 390 2.24 22.24 -24.15
N GLY A 391 1.41 22.23 -23.10
CA GLY A 391 0.37 23.25 -22.93
C GLY A 391 -0.72 23.25 -24.02
N GLY A 392 -0.88 22.14 -24.74
CA GLY A 392 -1.87 21.97 -25.80
C GLY A 392 -1.39 22.27 -27.22
N GLU A 393 -0.19 22.83 -27.39
CA GLU A 393 0.38 23.11 -28.71
C GLU A 393 1.47 22.09 -29.07
N ASN A 394 1.26 21.31 -30.13
CA ASN A 394 2.22 20.35 -30.63
C ASN A 394 1.94 20.05 -32.12
N ASP A 395 3.02 19.96 -32.92
CA ASP A 395 2.97 19.62 -34.36
C ASP A 395 2.92 18.09 -34.60
N PHE A 396 3.14 17.27 -33.56
CA PHE A 396 3.17 15.82 -33.66
C PHE A 396 1.82 15.20 -33.33
N LYS A 397 1.43 14.18 -34.12
CA LYS A 397 0.21 13.41 -33.87
C LYS A 397 0.55 11.97 -33.49
N LEU A 398 -0.11 11.46 -32.45
CA LEU A 398 -0.02 10.06 -32.11
C LEU A 398 -0.76 9.23 -33.15
N LYS A 399 -0.04 8.38 -33.90
CA LYS A 399 -0.61 7.47 -34.91
C LYS A 399 -1.23 6.23 -34.29
N GLY A 400 -0.71 5.81 -33.16
CA GLY A 400 -1.15 4.61 -32.45
C GLY A 400 -0.31 4.34 -31.23
N TYR A 401 -0.63 3.27 -30.54
CA TYR A 401 0.14 2.75 -29.42
C TYR A 401 0.10 1.22 -29.43
N ALA A 402 1.11 0.60 -28.81
CA ALA A 402 1.10 -0.80 -28.43
C ALA A 402 1.02 -0.92 -26.90
N ALA A 403 0.33 -1.94 -26.40
CA ALA A 403 0.29 -2.28 -24.98
C ALA A 403 0.94 -3.65 -24.79
N PRO A 404 2.25 -3.73 -24.49
CA PRO A 404 2.95 -5.01 -24.28
C PRO A 404 2.34 -5.79 -23.13
N GLU A 405 2.06 -7.07 -23.29
CA GLU A 405 1.44 -7.94 -22.28
C GLU A 405 2.23 -7.98 -20.98
N SER A 406 3.56 -7.92 -21.05
CA SER A 406 4.44 -7.87 -19.88
C SER A 406 4.33 -6.59 -19.06
N SER A 407 3.60 -5.59 -19.54
CA SER A 407 3.42 -4.29 -18.88
C SER A 407 2.13 -4.19 -18.05
N ALA A 408 1.28 -5.22 -18.09
CA ALA A 408 0.02 -5.21 -17.34
C ALA A 408 0.26 -5.35 -15.84
N ILE A 409 -0.23 -4.39 -15.07
CA ILE A 409 -0.22 -4.39 -13.61
C ILE A 409 -1.66 -4.37 -13.15
N ARG A 410 -2.07 -5.34 -12.35
CA ARG A 410 -3.41 -5.39 -11.78
C ARG A 410 -3.37 -5.12 -10.29
N GLY A 411 -4.06 -4.07 -9.88
CA GLY A 411 -4.26 -3.72 -8.49
C GLY A 411 -5.70 -3.99 -8.03
N LEU A 412 -5.92 -3.96 -6.73
CA LEU A 412 -7.25 -4.17 -6.15
C LEU A 412 -8.26 -3.10 -6.58
N MET A 413 -7.80 -1.87 -6.75
CA MET A 413 -8.63 -0.69 -7.06
C MET A 413 -8.30 -0.09 -8.42
N SER A 414 -7.23 -0.55 -9.07
CA SER A 414 -6.79 -0.01 -10.37
C SER A 414 -6.02 -1.04 -11.15
N ASP A 415 -6.20 -1.00 -12.47
CA ASP A 415 -5.37 -1.71 -13.42
C ASP A 415 -4.48 -0.70 -14.15
N ALA A 416 -3.23 -1.03 -14.41
CA ALA A 416 -2.32 -0.18 -15.15
C ALA A 416 -1.59 -0.96 -16.24
N CYS A 417 -1.24 -0.29 -17.31
CA CYS A 417 -0.36 -0.87 -18.33
C CYS A 417 0.51 0.22 -18.96
N ARG A 418 1.68 -0.19 -19.46
CA ARG A 418 2.53 0.69 -20.26
C ARG A 418 1.99 0.72 -21.70
N LEU A 419 1.87 1.92 -22.24
CA LEU A 419 1.59 2.13 -23.67
C LEU A 419 2.88 2.57 -24.36
N GLU A 420 3.31 1.83 -25.37
CA GLU A 420 4.38 2.24 -26.28
C GLU A 420 3.78 3.10 -27.40
N LEU A 421 4.26 4.32 -27.56
CA LEU A 421 3.67 5.34 -28.39
C LEU A 421 4.29 5.38 -29.78
N ILE A 422 3.46 5.50 -30.81
CA ILE A 422 3.85 5.59 -32.21
C ILE A 422 3.45 6.98 -32.76
N TRP A 423 4.42 7.89 -32.80
CA TRP A 423 4.21 9.24 -33.29
C TRP A 423 4.38 9.35 -34.79
N ASP A 424 3.87 10.43 -35.40
CA ASP A 424 4.22 10.82 -36.74
C ASP A 424 5.53 11.64 -36.73
N GLY A 425 6.49 11.26 -37.59
CA GLY A 425 7.78 11.92 -37.66
C GLY A 425 8.76 11.58 -36.54
N ASP A 426 9.81 12.35 -36.40
CA ASP A 426 10.84 12.19 -35.35
C ASP A 426 10.48 12.96 -34.08
N ALA A 427 9.45 12.46 -33.40
CA ALA A 427 8.93 13.06 -32.16
C ALA A 427 9.93 12.93 -30.98
N SER A 428 10.87 12.00 -31.04
CA SER A 428 11.89 11.83 -29.99
C SER A 428 12.86 13.00 -29.94
N SER A 429 13.21 13.58 -31.09
CA SER A 429 14.04 14.79 -31.16
C SER A 429 13.36 16.02 -30.57
N ALA A 430 12.04 16.03 -30.47
CA ALA A 430 11.23 17.09 -29.89
C ALA A 430 10.88 16.85 -28.41
N GLY A 431 11.47 15.80 -27.79
CA GLY A 431 11.23 15.49 -26.39
C GLY A 431 9.88 14.84 -26.08
N MET A 432 9.17 14.34 -27.10
CA MET A 432 7.93 13.61 -26.91
C MET A 432 8.21 12.21 -26.32
N PRO A 433 7.42 11.73 -25.35
CA PRO A 433 7.65 10.44 -24.73
C PRO A 433 7.45 9.29 -25.72
N SER A 434 8.28 8.25 -25.61
CA SER A 434 8.11 6.99 -26.35
C SER A 434 7.13 6.04 -25.64
N THR A 435 6.90 6.24 -24.35
CA THR A 435 6.00 5.42 -23.54
C THR A 435 5.21 6.29 -22.54
N VAL A 436 4.03 5.82 -22.15
CA VAL A 436 3.26 6.39 -21.04
C VAL A 436 2.62 5.25 -20.24
N PHE A 437 2.41 5.46 -18.95
CA PHE A 437 1.57 4.58 -18.16
C PHE A 437 0.10 5.01 -18.24
N TYR A 438 -0.75 4.03 -18.45
CA TYR A 438 -2.19 4.19 -18.40
C TYR A 438 -2.71 3.46 -17.17
N LYS A 439 -3.31 4.18 -16.24
CA LYS A 439 -3.93 3.63 -15.02
C LYS A 439 -5.44 3.78 -15.11
N LYS A 440 -6.15 2.65 -14.99
CA LYS A 440 -7.61 2.60 -14.94
C LYS A 440 -8.04 2.31 -13.50
N VAL A 441 -8.66 3.28 -12.84
CA VAL A 441 -9.15 3.12 -11.47
C VAL A 441 -10.58 2.62 -11.49
N THR A 442 -10.86 1.49 -10.83
CA THR A 442 -12.19 0.91 -10.69
C THR A 442 -12.63 1.05 -9.24
N LEU A 443 -13.60 1.91 -8.96
CA LEU A 443 -14.17 2.13 -7.64
C LEU A 443 -15.47 1.33 -7.50
N GLY A 444 -15.37 0.09 -6.95
CA GLY A 444 -16.53 -0.73 -6.56
C GLY A 444 -17.60 -0.92 -7.63
N ASP A 445 -18.82 -1.35 -7.21
CA ASP A 445 -20.01 -1.52 -8.07
C ASP A 445 -20.65 -0.22 -8.57
N LEU A 446 -20.10 0.93 -8.23
CA LEU A 446 -20.47 2.19 -8.85
C LEU A 446 -19.72 2.31 -10.17
N GLU A 447 -20.43 2.31 -11.27
CA GLU A 447 -19.99 2.56 -12.65
C GLU A 447 -19.30 3.93 -12.82
N TYR A 448 -18.22 4.17 -12.09
CA TYR A 448 -17.39 5.36 -12.23
C TYR A 448 -15.94 4.97 -12.51
N ALA A 449 -15.72 4.35 -13.65
CA ALA A 449 -14.39 4.29 -14.19
C ALA A 449 -14.15 5.58 -15.01
N ARG A 450 -13.31 6.50 -14.58
CA ARG A 450 -12.76 7.57 -15.40
C ARG A 450 -11.31 7.24 -15.73
N THR A 451 -11.05 7.20 -17.01
CA THR A 451 -9.71 7.01 -17.57
C THR A 451 -8.89 8.27 -17.35
N LYS A 452 -7.80 8.19 -16.62
CA LYS A 452 -6.79 9.25 -16.55
C LYS A 452 -5.48 8.69 -17.12
N ALA A 453 -5.01 9.30 -18.19
CA ALA A 453 -3.63 9.06 -18.64
C ALA A 453 -2.72 9.85 -17.69
N VAL A 454 -1.92 9.15 -16.90
CA VAL A 454 -0.81 9.75 -16.18
C VAL A 454 0.33 9.79 -17.19
N THR A 455 0.59 10.96 -17.75
CA THR A 455 1.73 11.18 -18.63
C THR A 455 2.88 11.66 -17.79
N GLN A 456 3.86 10.79 -17.54
CA GLN A 456 5.18 11.22 -17.13
C GLN A 456 6.16 10.95 -18.27
N PRO A 457 6.94 11.94 -18.70
CA PRO A 457 8.02 11.70 -19.63
C PRO A 457 9.14 10.96 -18.92
N MET A 458 9.41 9.69 -19.25
CA MET A 458 10.72 9.14 -18.97
C MET A 458 11.74 9.91 -19.83
N LYS A 459 12.55 10.74 -19.20
CA LYS A 459 13.81 11.17 -19.80
C LYS A 459 14.78 10.00 -19.71
N ILE A 460 15.26 9.55 -20.88
CA ILE A 460 16.40 8.64 -21.02
C ILE A 460 17.65 9.37 -20.57
#